data_a0f57bc5ebe6d08c167eeeee3ce28b2b
#
_entry.id   a0f57bc5ebe6d08c167eeeee3ce28b2b
#
_cell.length_a   1.000
_cell.length_b   1.000
_cell.length_c   1.000
_cell.angle_alpha   90.00
_cell.angle_beta   90.00
_cell.angle_gamma   90.00
#
_symmetry.space_group_name_H-M   'P 1'
#
loop_
_entity.id
_entity.type
_entity.pdbx_description
1 polymer ?
#
loop_
_entity_poly.entity_id
_entity_poly.type
_entity_poly.pdbx_seq_one_letter_code
_entity_poly.pdbx_strand_id
1 'polypeptide(L)'
;EDFPLIGRAINRAEFARLLAANPKNNALAAPDTVVEGQVIEETDTPEEPSEEPAEETSSGFGEQVLQAAELIALKEAYLPNNYIPPQDPAPPRTPREKFAVNITAIRTLKSIEKRMADGGPHANGEEQEILAQYSGWGGLSDAFEPNKDSWHSEYTELKSLLTEEEYAAARSSTLTAFYTPPEVIDAMYTTLRKMGVGAGTILEPSMGAGAFFGQSHSYLYEPTTRLFGVELDSLTGRIARQLYQKANIQITGFEKADLPDSFFDVVIGNVPFGDYSVVDPQYNRLHFKIHDYFFAKSIDKLRTGGIIAFVTSSGTLDKK
;
A
#
# COMPACT_ATOMS: atom_id res chain seq x y z
N GLU A 1 24.61 22.27 -1.57
CA GLU A 1 24.29 22.69 -2.96
C GLU A 1 22.84 22.39 -3.22
N ASP A 2 22.12 23.44 -3.55
CA ASP A 2 20.66 23.55 -3.57
C ASP A 2 19.98 22.57 -4.53
N PHE A 3 18.97 21.85 -4.03
CA PHE A 3 17.96 21.18 -4.84
C PHE A 3 16.68 22.05 -4.90
N PRO A 4 16.53 22.96 -5.86
CA PRO A 4 15.41 23.90 -5.87
C PRO A 4 14.16 23.43 -6.61
N LEU A 5 13.96 22.12 -6.88
CA LEU A 5 12.88 21.65 -7.75
C LEU A 5 11.88 20.68 -7.10
N ILE A 6 11.88 20.53 -5.79
CA ILE A 6 10.86 19.73 -5.11
C ILE A 6 9.60 20.60 -4.94
N GLY A 7 8.56 20.28 -5.71
CA GLY A 7 7.22 20.88 -5.57
C GLY A 7 6.81 21.90 -6.65
N ARG A 8 7.56 22.02 -7.76
CA ARG A 8 7.16 22.89 -8.88
C ARG A 8 6.61 22.06 -10.04
N ALA A 9 5.38 22.33 -10.46
CA ALA A 9 4.86 21.79 -11.71
C ALA A 9 5.69 22.32 -12.89
N ILE A 10 6.32 21.44 -13.66
CA ILE A 10 7.07 21.75 -14.86
C ILE A 10 6.21 21.50 -16.10
N ASN A 11 6.33 22.37 -17.11
CA ASN A 11 5.64 22.15 -18.36
C ASN A 11 6.40 21.10 -19.23
N ARG A 12 5.71 20.61 -20.26
CA ARG A 12 6.22 19.54 -21.14
C ARG A 12 7.56 19.86 -21.82
N ALA A 13 7.82 21.12 -22.15
CA ALA A 13 9.07 21.58 -22.77
C ALA A 13 10.23 21.64 -21.77
N GLU A 14 9.96 22.02 -20.52
CA GLU A 14 10.93 22.04 -19.43
C GLU A 14 11.33 20.61 -19.02
N PHE A 15 10.37 19.68 -18.99
CA PHE A 15 10.61 18.26 -18.73
C PHE A 15 11.47 17.62 -19.83
N ALA A 16 11.20 17.90 -21.11
CA ALA A 16 12.00 17.40 -22.23
C ALA A 16 13.45 17.91 -22.18
N ARG A 17 13.68 19.17 -21.77
CA ARG A 17 15.02 19.73 -21.56
C ARG A 17 15.77 19.04 -20.41
N LEU A 18 15.09 18.73 -19.31
CA LEU A 18 15.68 18.04 -18.16
C LEU A 18 16.05 16.59 -18.48
N LEU A 19 15.24 15.91 -19.28
CA LEU A 19 15.56 14.57 -19.80
C LEU A 19 16.78 14.59 -20.73
N ALA A 20 16.91 15.57 -21.61
CA ALA A 20 18.04 15.72 -22.52
C ALA A 20 19.35 16.11 -21.79
N ALA A 21 19.24 16.78 -20.64
CA ALA A 21 20.38 17.23 -19.84
C ALA A 21 20.91 16.16 -18.86
N ASN A 22 20.26 14.99 -18.74
CA ASN A 22 20.70 13.93 -17.82
C ASN A 22 21.75 13.03 -18.47
N PRO A 23 23.02 13.05 -18.00
CA PRO A 23 24.10 12.26 -18.61
C PRO A 23 23.88 10.73 -18.58
N LYS A 24 23.00 10.22 -17.72
CA LYS A 24 22.64 8.79 -17.66
C LYS A 24 21.74 8.34 -18.84
N ASN A 25 21.06 9.25 -19.51
CA ASN A 25 20.23 8.93 -20.67
C ASN A 25 21.04 8.88 -21.98
N ASN A 26 22.24 9.45 -22.01
CA ASN A 26 23.15 9.36 -23.16
C ASN A 26 23.89 8.01 -23.27
N ALA A 27 23.85 7.16 -22.25
CA ALA A 27 24.51 5.86 -22.23
C ALA A 27 23.70 4.73 -22.90
N LEU A 28 22.49 5.00 -23.38
CA LEU A 28 21.60 4.00 -24.02
C LEU A 28 21.42 4.22 -25.53
N ALA A 29 22.15 5.15 -26.14
CA ALA A 29 22.10 5.41 -27.57
C ALA A 29 23.51 5.52 -28.17
N ALA A 30 24.22 4.39 -28.27
CA ALA A 30 25.30 4.24 -29.23
C ALA A 30 25.53 2.75 -29.50
N PRO A 31 25.38 2.28 -30.76
CA PRO A 31 26.20 1.17 -31.23
C PRO A 31 27.44 1.74 -31.91
N ASP A 32 28.58 1.14 -31.57
CA ASP A 32 29.89 1.34 -32.19
C ASP A 32 29.84 1.20 -33.69
N THR A 33 30.38 2.18 -34.40
CA THR A 33 31.24 1.94 -35.57
C THR A 33 32.09 3.17 -35.84
N VAL A 34 33.37 3.04 -35.59
CA VAL A 34 34.43 3.93 -36.06
C VAL A 34 34.76 3.52 -37.49
N VAL A 35 34.77 4.48 -38.43
CA VAL A 35 35.58 4.41 -39.65
C VAL A 35 36.23 5.79 -39.85
N GLU A 36 37.55 5.75 -39.92
CA GLU A 36 38.46 6.87 -40.16
C GLU A 36 38.33 7.43 -41.60
N GLY A 37 38.42 8.73 -41.66
CA GLY A 37 39.32 9.46 -42.58
C GLY A 37 38.97 9.61 -44.02
N GLN A 38 38.69 10.82 -44.46
CA GLN A 38 39.53 11.56 -45.44
C GLN A 38 38.92 12.96 -45.69
N VAL A 39 39.80 13.98 -45.58
CA VAL A 39 39.58 15.35 -46.02
C VAL A 39 39.73 15.42 -47.55
N ILE A 40 38.77 16.05 -48.24
CA ILE A 40 38.98 16.59 -49.59
C ILE A 40 38.29 17.95 -49.69
N GLU A 41 39.03 18.89 -50.28
CA GLU A 41 38.79 20.31 -50.44
C GLU A 41 37.61 20.71 -51.31
N GLU A 42 37.21 21.95 -51.10
CA GLU A 42 36.19 22.71 -51.84
C GLU A 42 36.49 22.92 -53.33
N THR A 43 35.43 22.92 -54.15
CA THR A 43 35.29 23.84 -55.31
C THR A 43 33.85 23.98 -55.76
N ASP A 44 33.40 25.29 -55.77
CA ASP A 44 32.46 26.02 -56.63
C ASP A 44 31.12 25.43 -57.15
N THR A 45 30.05 26.00 -56.63
CA THR A 45 28.82 26.70 -57.14
C THR A 45 28.13 26.26 -58.47
N PRO A 46 26.87 26.71 -58.69
CA PRO A 46 25.61 26.13 -58.19
C PRO A 46 24.70 25.69 -59.35
N GLU A 47 23.89 24.70 -59.14
CA GLU A 47 22.68 24.46 -59.94
C GLU A 47 21.52 24.12 -59.03
N GLU A 48 20.44 24.90 -59.12
CA GLU A 48 19.15 24.57 -58.53
C GLU A 48 18.58 23.31 -59.20
N PRO A 49 17.97 22.44 -58.42
CA PRO A 49 16.85 21.65 -58.90
C PRO A 49 15.64 21.76 -57.97
N SER A 50 14.57 22.18 -58.61
CA SER A 50 13.15 21.82 -58.48
C SER A 50 12.73 21.18 -57.15
N GLU A 51 11.86 21.90 -56.50
CA GLU A 51 10.97 21.43 -55.43
C GLU A 51 10.14 20.22 -55.91
N GLU A 52 10.31 19.09 -55.26
CA GLU A 52 9.25 18.09 -55.05
C GLU A 52 9.05 17.93 -53.56
N PRO A 53 7.78 17.85 -53.06
CA PRO A 53 7.50 17.88 -51.61
C PRO A 53 7.77 16.52 -51.02
N ALA A 54 8.73 16.45 -50.11
CA ALA A 54 8.90 15.31 -49.21
C ALA A 54 7.85 15.40 -48.06
N GLU A 55 6.61 15.11 -48.38
CA GLU A 55 5.62 14.67 -47.39
C GLU A 55 5.76 13.17 -47.27
N GLU A 56 6.41 12.69 -46.19
CA GLU A 56 6.17 11.38 -45.58
C GLU A 56 7.30 10.97 -44.62
N THR A 57 7.55 11.70 -43.55
CA THR A 57 8.32 11.15 -42.40
C THR A 57 7.93 11.69 -41.04
N SER A 58 6.95 12.60 -40.93
CA SER A 58 6.57 13.19 -39.63
C SER A 58 5.51 12.38 -38.88
N SER A 59 4.73 11.51 -39.53
CA SER A 59 3.67 10.75 -38.85
C SER A 59 4.22 9.60 -38.01
N GLY A 60 5.24 8.90 -38.46
CA GLY A 60 5.78 7.74 -37.76
C GLY A 60 6.53 8.09 -36.47
N PHE A 61 7.22 9.24 -36.45
CA PHE A 61 7.93 9.68 -35.20
C PHE A 61 6.97 10.13 -34.10
N GLY A 62 5.90 10.85 -34.47
CA GLY A 62 4.85 11.26 -33.54
C GLY A 62 4.14 10.07 -32.91
N GLU A 63 3.86 9.04 -33.70
CA GLU A 63 3.20 7.81 -33.25
C GLU A 63 4.10 6.97 -32.32
N GLN A 64 5.39 6.87 -32.64
CA GLN A 64 6.39 6.21 -31.78
C GLN A 64 6.57 6.94 -30.44
N VAL A 65 6.57 8.28 -30.42
CA VAL A 65 6.64 9.09 -29.19
C VAL A 65 5.39 8.91 -28.34
N LEU A 66 4.21 8.85 -28.96
CA LEU A 66 2.96 8.58 -28.25
C LEU A 66 2.93 7.17 -27.65
N GLN A 67 3.33 6.15 -28.41
CA GLN A 67 3.43 4.77 -27.90
C GLN A 67 4.45 4.65 -26.76
N ALA A 68 5.60 5.32 -26.87
CA ALA A 68 6.60 5.36 -25.81
C ALA A 68 6.07 6.08 -24.55
N ALA A 69 5.33 7.17 -24.70
CA ALA A 69 4.71 7.91 -23.60
C ALA A 69 3.61 7.08 -22.92
N GLU A 70 2.78 6.37 -23.68
CA GLU A 70 1.78 5.44 -23.16
C GLU A 70 2.44 4.28 -22.41
N LEU A 71 3.51 3.71 -22.92
CA LEU A 71 4.26 2.63 -22.28
C LEU A 71 4.93 3.10 -20.98
N ILE A 72 5.44 4.33 -20.93
CA ILE A 72 5.99 4.94 -19.73
C ILE A 72 4.88 5.19 -18.71
N ALA A 73 3.76 5.76 -19.14
CA ALA A 73 2.61 6.00 -18.26
C ALA A 73 2.03 4.68 -17.70
N LEU A 74 1.95 3.63 -18.51
CA LEU A 74 1.59 2.29 -18.06
C LEU A 74 2.58 1.73 -17.03
N LYS A 75 3.88 1.86 -17.27
CA LYS A 75 4.90 1.43 -16.31
C LYS A 75 4.85 2.22 -15.01
N GLU A 76 4.65 3.53 -15.06
CA GLU A 76 4.52 4.38 -13.88
C GLU A 76 3.24 4.08 -13.08
N ALA A 77 2.14 3.77 -13.76
CA ALA A 77 0.88 3.35 -13.12
C ALA A 77 0.99 2.04 -12.33
N TYR A 78 2.03 1.23 -12.62
CA TYR A 78 2.26 -0.05 -11.98
C TYR A 78 3.52 -0.09 -11.10
N LEU A 79 4.15 1.06 -10.83
CA LEU A 79 5.20 1.12 -9.81
C LEU A 79 4.59 0.88 -8.42
N PRO A 80 5.25 0.06 -7.58
CA PRO A 80 4.78 -0.16 -6.20
C PRO A 80 4.58 1.17 -5.48
N ASN A 81 3.39 1.34 -4.91
CA ASN A 81 3.04 2.54 -4.15
C ASN A 81 2.34 2.16 -2.83
N ASN A 82 2.15 3.14 -1.97
CA ASN A 82 1.25 3.03 -0.83
C ASN A 82 0.01 3.89 -1.10
N TYR A 83 -1.14 3.33 -0.83
CA TYR A 83 -2.42 4.05 -0.93
C TYR A 83 -2.49 5.20 0.06
N ILE A 84 -2.94 6.33 -0.40
CA ILE A 84 -3.17 7.53 0.40
C ILE A 84 -4.69 7.77 0.47
N PRO A 85 -5.32 7.60 1.65
CA PRO A 85 -6.75 7.82 1.77
C PRO A 85 -7.12 9.29 1.56
N PRO A 86 -8.33 9.58 1.04
CA PRO A 86 -8.82 10.94 0.94
C PRO A 86 -8.95 11.59 2.32
N GLN A 87 -8.85 12.93 2.37
CA GLN A 87 -8.92 13.67 3.63
C GLN A 87 -10.33 13.63 4.26
N ASP A 88 -11.36 13.60 3.41
CA ASP A 88 -12.74 13.51 3.88
C ASP A 88 -13.14 12.03 4.04
N PRO A 89 -13.48 11.59 5.25
CA PRO A 89 -13.90 10.23 5.48
C PRO A 89 -15.22 9.94 4.74
N ALA A 90 -15.35 8.72 4.21
CA ALA A 90 -16.60 8.28 3.63
C ALA A 90 -17.72 8.27 4.69
N PRO A 91 -18.96 8.60 4.31
CA PRO A 91 -20.07 8.59 5.24
C PRO A 91 -20.29 7.17 5.82
N PRO A 92 -20.86 7.08 7.03
CA PRO A 92 -21.24 5.79 7.62
C PRO A 92 -22.12 4.99 6.66
N ARG A 93 -21.85 3.69 6.53
CA ARG A 93 -22.59 2.78 5.66
C ARG A 93 -23.58 1.94 6.45
N THR A 94 -24.72 1.68 5.84
CA THR A 94 -25.64 0.64 6.32
C THR A 94 -24.98 -0.75 6.24
N PRO A 95 -25.44 -1.74 7.00
CA PRO A 95 -24.89 -3.10 6.91
C PRO A 95 -24.88 -3.68 5.49
N ARG A 96 -25.92 -3.40 4.68
CA ARG A 96 -25.97 -3.89 3.29
C ARG A 96 -24.99 -3.18 2.38
N GLU A 97 -24.82 -1.87 2.52
CA GLU A 97 -23.82 -1.11 1.78
C GLU A 97 -22.41 -1.57 2.16
N LYS A 98 -22.17 -1.81 3.45
CA LYS A 98 -20.90 -2.36 3.95
C LYS A 98 -20.62 -3.74 3.35
N PHE A 99 -21.62 -4.62 3.31
CA PHE A 99 -21.52 -5.92 2.66
C PHE A 99 -21.16 -5.77 1.18
N ALA A 100 -21.91 -4.95 0.44
CA ALA A 100 -21.71 -4.77 -1.00
C ALA A 100 -20.29 -4.26 -1.35
N VAL A 101 -19.76 -3.29 -0.61
CA VAL A 101 -18.40 -2.80 -0.85
C VAL A 101 -17.33 -3.83 -0.47
N ASN A 102 -17.54 -4.63 0.58
CA ASN A 102 -16.66 -5.74 0.92
C ASN A 102 -16.60 -6.78 -0.20
N ILE A 103 -17.75 -7.17 -0.75
CA ILE A 103 -17.82 -8.12 -1.88
C ILE A 103 -17.09 -7.56 -3.11
N THR A 104 -17.31 -6.30 -3.43
CA THR A 104 -16.61 -5.64 -4.54
C THR A 104 -15.09 -5.65 -4.34
N ALA A 105 -14.62 -5.28 -3.16
CA ALA A 105 -13.20 -5.31 -2.83
C ALA A 105 -12.60 -6.73 -2.95
N ILE A 106 -13.30 -7.77 -2.47
CA ILE A 106 -12.84 -9.16 -2.55
C ILE A 106 -12.77 -9.64 -4.00
N ARG A 107 -13.76 -9.31 -4.82
CA ARG A 107 -13.74 -9.66 -6.26
C ARG A 107 -12.58 -8.97 -6.98
N THR A 108 -12.33 -7.70 -6.67
CA THR A 108 -11.20 -6.95 -7.19
C THR A 108 -9.88 -7.59 -6.76
N LEU A 109 -9.71 -7.92 -5.47
CA LEU A 109 -8.54 -8.64 -4.97
C LEU A 109 -8.29 -9.94 -5.74
N LYS A 110 -9.31 -10.80 -5.88
CA LYS A 110 -9.17 -12.08 -6.59
C LYS A 110 -8.83 -11.90 -8.07
N SER A 111 -9.32 -10.84 -8.71
CA SER A 111 -8.96 -10.48 -10.08
C SER A 111 -7.48 -10.05 -10.19
N ILE A 112 -7.02 -9.22 -9.25
CA ILE A 112 -5.61 -8.80 -9.16
C ILE A 112 -4.71 -10.02 -8.93
N GLU A 113 -5.04 -10.88 -8.00
CA GLU A 113 -4.26 -12.08 -7.68
C GLU A 113 -4.15 -13.04 -8.86
N LYS A 114 -5.24 -13.22 -9.61
CA LYS A 114 -5.21 -13.99 -10.86
C LYS A 114 -4.27 -13.37 -11.88
N ARG A 115 -4.37 -12.04 -12.10
CA ARG A 115 -3.47 -11.31 -12.99
C ARG A 115 -2.01 -11.44 -12.56
N MET A 116 -1.72 -11.35 -11.25
CA MET A 116 -0.37 -11.49 -10.71
C MET A 116 0.18 -12.91 -10.89
N ALA A 117 -0.64 -13.94 -10.78
CA ALA A 117 -0.25 -15.33 -11.04
C ALA A 117 0.19 -15.52 -12.52
N ASP A 118 -0.38 -14.74 -13.43
CA ASP A 118 0.01 -14.69 -14.85
C ASP A 118 1.18 -13.72 -15.13
N GLY A 119 1.87 -13.23 -14.10
CA GLY A 119 3.02 -12.31 -14.20
C GLY A 119 2.64 -10.84 -14.37
N GLY A 120 1.38 -10.49 -14.19
CA GLY A 120 0.89 -9.11 -14.25
C GLY A 120 1.18 -8.30 -12.98
N PRO A 121 0.88 -6.99 -13.01
CA PRO A 121 1.21 -6.07 -11.93
C PRO A 121 0.28 -6.17 -10.73
N HIS A 122 0.72 -5.56 -9.62
CA HIS A 122 -0.10 -5.28 -8.41
C HIS A 122 -1.29 -4.37 -8.72
N ALA A 123 -2.09 -4.06 -7.70
CA ALA A 123 -3.19 -3.11 -7.82
C ALA A 123 -2.70 -1.74 -8.31
N ASN A 124 -3.43 -1.16 -9.25
CA ASN A 124 -3.27 0.24 -9.64
C ASN A 124 -4.08 1.16 -8.71
N GLY A 125 -4.01 2.49 -8.92
CA GLY A 125 -4.68 3.47 -8.07
C GLY A 125 -6.20 3.29 -7.99
N GLU A 126 -6.88 3.00 -9.10
CA GLU A 126 -8.34 2.78 -9.13
C GLU A 126 -8.74 1.51 -8.37
N GLU A 127 -7.97 0.44 -8.55
CA GLU A 127 -8.17 -0.81 -7.81
C GLU A 127 -7.89 -0.63 -6.31
N GLN A 128 -6.90 0.18 -5.94
CA GLN A 128 -6.63 0.52 -4.54
C GLN A 128 -7.77 1.31 -3.91
N GLU A 129 -8.42 2.24 -4.64
CA GLU A 129 -9.60 2.94 -4.16
C GLU A 129 -10.76 1.97 -3.86
N ILE A 130 -10.96 0.96 -4.71
CA ILE A 130 -11.97 -0.09 -4.47
C ILE A 130 -11.58 -0.93 -3.25
N LEU A 131 -10.33 -1.39 -3.16
CA LEU A 131 -9.84 -2.20 -2.05
C LEU A 131 -9.90 -1.45 -0.72
N ALA A 132 -9.65 -0.15 -0.71
CA ALA A 132 -9.72 0.70 0.48
C ALA A 132 -11.14 0.84 1.05
N GLN A 133 -12.18 0.48 0.26
CA GLN A 133 -13.55 0.43 0.76
C GLN A 133 -13.82 -0.79 1.66
N TYR A 134 -12.94 -1.79 1.64
CA TYR A 134 -13.08 -2.95 2.50
C TYR A 134 -13.00 -2.55 3.98
N SER A 135 -14.01 -2.92 4.72
CA SER A 135 -14.15 -2.54 6.13
C SER A 135 -14.35 -3.75 7.06
N GLY A 136 -14.03 -4.96 6.58
CA GLY A 136 -14.17 -6.20 7.35
C GLY A 136 -15.62 -6.54 7.71
N TRP A 137 -15.78 -7.51 8.59
CA TRP A 137 -17.08 -8.15 8.85
C TRP A 137 -17.71 -7.74 10.19
N GLY A 138 -17.09 -6.83 10.95
CA GLY A 138 -17.64 -6.34 12.21
C GLY A 138 -19.05 -5.80 12.04
N GLY A 139 -20.01 -6.31 12.82
CA GLY A 139 -21.42 -5.95 12.75
C GLY A 139 -22.21 -6.57 11.58
N LEU A 140 -21.63 -7.51 10.84
CA LEU A 140 -22.27 -8.21 9.71
C LEU A 140 -22.56 -9.70 10.01
N SER A 141 -22.80 -10.06 11.27
CA SER A 141 -23.08 -11.46 11.65
C SER A 141 -24.25 -12.07 10.89
N ASP A 142 -25.27 -11.27 10.55
CA ASP A 142 -26.46 -11.70 9.82
C ASP A 142 -26.15 -12.28 8.43
N ALA A 143 -25.10 -11.79 7.77
CA ALA A 143 -24.66 -12.29 6.47
C ALA A 143 -24.06 -13.72 6.54
N PHE A 144 -23.75 -14.22 7.73
CA PHE A 144 -23.18 -15.54 7.98
C PHE A 144 -24.21 -16.54 8.55
N GLU A 145 -25.48 -16.15 8.68
CA GLU A 145 -26.53 -16.99 9.25
C GLU A 145 -27.37 -17.65 8.15
N PRO A 146 -27.27 -18.98 7.95
CA PRO A 146 -27.90 -19.69 6.84
C PRO A 146 -29.44 -19.61 6.87
N ASN A 147 -30.03 -19.44 8.07
CA ASN A 147 -31.47 -19.43 8.30
C ASN A 147 -32.05 -18.00 8.40
N LYS A 148 -31.29 -16.97 8.03
CA LYS A 148 -31.75 -15.59 8.03
C LYS A 148 -32.30 -15.23 6.67
N ASP A 149 -33.61 -15.42 6.45
CA ASP A 149 -34.28 -15.19 5.16
C ASP A 149 -33.94 -13.81 4.54
N SER A 150 -33.89 -12.77 5.38
CA SER A 150 -33.58 -11.41 4.92
C SER A 150 -32.14 -11.22 4.43
N TRP A 151 -31.23 -12.19 4.68
CA TRP A 151 -29.82 -12.18 4.29
C TRP A 151 -29.41 -13.42 3.48
N HIS A 152 -30.38 -14.19 3.01
CA HIS A 152 -30.11 -15.47 2.32
C HIS A 152 -29.30 -15.28 1.02
N SER A 153 -29.53 -14.22 0.26
CA SER A 153 -28.77 -13.91 -0.95
C SER A 153 -27.32 -13.60 -0.63
N GLU A 154 -27.07 -12.77 0.38
CA GLU A 154 -25.74 -12.39 0.83
C GLU A 154 -24.98 -13.57 1.42
N TYR A 155 -25.64 -14.43 2.21
CA TYR A 155 -25.08 -15.68 2.69
C TYR A 155 -24.60 -16.58 1.54
N THR A 156 -25.47 -16.79 0.53
CA THR A 156 -25.16 -17.63 -0.64
C THR A 156 -24.00 -17.04 -1.44
N GLU A 157 -23.96 -15.72 -1.62
CA GLU A 157 -22.88 -15.04 -2.31
C GLU A 157 -21.55 -15.22 -1.58
N LEU A 158 -21.50 -15.04 -0.26
CA LEU A 158 -20.30 -15.29 0.56
C LEU A 158 -19.77 -16.70 0.40
N LYS A 159 -20.66 -17.70 0.52
CA LYS A 159 -20.27 -19.11 0.38
C LYS A 159 -19.75 -19.45 -1.00
N SER A 160 -20.18 -18.77 -2.03
CA SER A 160 -19.67 -18.97 -3.39
C SER A 160 -18.36 -18.25 -3.68
N LEU A 161 -18.11 -17.14 -2.97
CA LEU A 161 -16.96 -16.26 -3.21
C LEU A 161 -15.72 -16.62 -2.38
N LEU A 162 -15.93 -17.06 -1.13
CA LEU A 162 -14.86 -17.35 -0.17
C LEU A 162 -14.52 -18.84 -0.15
N THR A 163 -13.25 -19.16 0.11
CA THR A 163 -12.88 -20.52 0.50
C THR A 163 -13.44 -20.85 1.89
N GLU A 164 -13.44 -22.12 2.28
CA GLU A 164 -13.93 -22.50 3.61
C GLU A 164 -13.11 -21.86 4.72
N GLU A 165 -11.79 -21.69 4.54
CA GLU A 165 -10.90 -21.04 5.49
C GLU A 165 -11.18 -19.52 5.55
N GLU A 166 -11.31 -18.86 4.39
CA GLU A 166 -11.66 -17.44 4.31
C GLU A 166 -13.04 -17.18 4.96
N TYR A 167 -14.00 -18.06 4.70
CA TYR A 167 -15.34 -17.93 5.28
C TYR A 167 -15.32 -18.13 6.80
N ALA A 168 -14.58 -19.12 7.31
CA ALA A 168 -14.47 -19.37 8.75
C ALA A 168 -13.78 -18.18 9.46
N ALA A 169 -12.70 -17.63 8.89
CA ALA A 169 -12.02 -16.46 9.41
C ALA A 169 -12.92 -15.22 9.40
N ALA A 170 -13.61 -14.95 8.29
CA ALA A 170 -14.55 -13.84 8.15
C ALA A 170 -15.67 -13.93 9.19
N ARG A 171 -16.27 -15.11 9.35
CA ARG A 171 -17.34 -15.33 10.35
C ARG A 171 -16.85 -15.10 11.78
N SER A 172 -15.65 -15.57 12.13
CA SER A 172 -15.09 -15.38 13.48
C SER A 172 -14.81 -13.90 13.78
N SER A 173 -14.50 -13.09 12.78
CA SER A 173 -14.17 -11.67 12.93
C SER A 173 -15.39 -10.76 13.09
N THR A 174 -16.62 -11.26 12.89
CA THR A 174 -17.86 -10.45 12.97
C THR A 174 -18.07 -9.75 14.30
N LEU A 175 -17.53 -10.29 15.39
CA LEU A 175 -17.64 -9.76 16.74
C LEU A 175 -16.40 -8.97 17.19
N THR A 176 -15.27 -9.08 16.49
CA THR A 176 -13.97 -8.56 16.95
C THR A 176 -13.32 -7.57 16.01
N ALA A 177 -13.75 -7.50 14.74
CA ALA A 177 -13.18 -6.57 13.77
C ALA A 177 -13.77 -5.16 13.94
N PHE A 178 -13.14 -4.36 14.79
CA PHE A 178 -13.44 -2.94 14.98
C PHE A 178 -12.33 -2.09 14.37
N TYR A 179 -12.70 -1.20 13.46
CA TYR A 179 -11.75 -0.24 12.89
C TYR A 179 -11.65 1.01 13.76
N THR A 180 -10.42 1.50 13.90
CA THR A 180 -10.15 2.72 14.65
C THR A 180 -10.62 3.93 13.86
N PRO A 181 -11.43 4.84 14.44
CA PRO A 181 -11.83 6.07 13.78
C PRO A 181 -10.62 6.90 13.33
N PRO A 182 -10.66 7.53 12.14
CA PRO A 182 -9.56 8.34 11.62
C PRO A 182 -9.09 9.43 12.60
N GLU A 183 -10.00 10.05 13.34
CA GLU A 183 -9.71 11.11 14.30
C GLU A 183 -8.82 10.61 15.46
N VAL A 184 -8.98 9.34 15.84
CA VAL A 184 -8.14 8.72 16.88
C VAL A 184 -6.73 8.48 16.34
N ILE A 185 -6.62 7.97 15.12
CA ILE A 185 -5.33 7.75 14.45
C ILE A 185 -4.59 9.07 14.28
N ASP A 186 -5.29 10.11 13.85
CA ASP A 186 -4.81 11.47 13.70
C ASP A 186 -4.25 12.04 15.01
N ALA A 187 -4.99 11.88 16.11
CA ALA A 187 -4.55 12.31 17.44
C ALA A 187 -3.29 11.57 17.89
N MET A 188 -3.17 10.28 17.58
CA MET A 188 -2.00 9.46 17.91
C MET A 188 -0.77 9.93 17.12
N TYR A 189 -0.86 10.10 15.80
CA TYR A 189 0.24 10.61 14.99
C TYR A 189 0.62 12.07 15.34
N THR A 190 -0.37 12.92 15.60
CA THR A 190 -0.12 14.29 16.09
C THR A 190 0.69 14.27 17.39
N THR A 191 0.37 13.36 18.30
CA THR A 191 1.11 13.19 19.56
C THR A 191 2.54 12.72 19.31
N LEU A 192 2.73 11.70 18.46
CA LEU A 192 4.06 11.21 18.06
C LEU A 192 4.90 12.32 17.43
N ARG A 193 4.32 13.14 16.56
CA ARG A 193 4.99 14.31 15.98
C ARG A 193 5.45 15.33 17.03
N LYS A 194 4.61 15.63 18.03
CA LYS A 194 4.95 16.50 19.15
C LYS A 194 6.07 15.94 20.02
N MET A 195 6.21 14.59 20.07
CA MET A 195 7.29 13.89 20.73
C MET A 195 8.58 13.80 19.90
N GLY A 196 8.59 14.39 18.68
CA GLY A 196 9.76 14.43 17.80
C GLY A 196 9.84 13.28 16.78
N VAL A 197 8.84 12.43 16.68
CA VAL A 197 8.80 11.37 15.65
C VAL A 197 8.42 12.00 14.31
N GLY A 198 9.35 12.01 13.36
CA GLY A 198 9.13 12.55 12.01
C GLY A 198 9.35 11.53 10.88
N ALA A 199 9.97 10.40 11.18
CA ALA A 199 10.27 9.30 10.28
C ALA A 199 10.71 8.07 11.07
N GLY A 200 10.99 6.96 10.42
CA GLY A 200 11.60 5.79 11.04
C GLY A 200 10.94 4.46 10.65
N THR A 201 11.24 3.44 11.43
CA THR A 201 10.66 2.10 11.28
C THR A 201 9.42 1.97 12.13
N ILE A 202 8.28 1.77 11.49
CA ILE A 202 6.96 1.71 12.13
C ILE A 202 6.43 0.28 12.03
N LEU A 203 6.01 -0.28 13.15
CA LEU A 203 5.35 -1.58 13.21
C LEU A 203 3.88 -1.43 13.63
N GLU A 204 2.98 -2.04 12.88
CA GLU A 204 1.58 -2.26 13.25
C GLU A 204 1.33 -3.77 13.41
N PRO A 205 1.24 -4.28 14.67
CA PRO A 205 1.25 -5.73 14.93
C PRO A 205 -0.11 -6.43 14.73
N SER A 206 -1.17 -5.67 14.44
CA SER A 206 -2.52 -6.13 14.10
C SER A 206 -3.17 -5.11 13.18
N MET A 207 -2.67 -5.07 11.93
CA MET A 207 -2.87 -3.92 11.07
C MET A 207 -4.24 -3.83 10.40
N GLY A 208 -5.02 -4.91 10.37
CA GLY A 208 -6.23 -4.93 9.58
C GLY A 208 -5.94 -4.60 8.11
N ALA A 209 -6.78 -3.76 7.52
CA ALA A 209 -6.55 -3.24 6.17
C ALA A 209 -5.54 -2.08 6.11
N GLY A 210 -4.90 -1.69 7.23
CA GLY A 210 -3.81 -0.71 7.28
C GLY A 210 -4.25 0.74 7.43
N ALA A 211 -5.29 1.01 8.20
CA ALA A 211 -5.77 2.38 8.44
C ALA A 211 -4.68 3.30 9.02
N PHE A 212 -3.85 2.79 9.93
CA PHE A 212 -2.71 3.54 10.47
C PHE A 212 -1.65 3.83 9.41
N PHE A 213 -1.38 2.89 8.50
CA PHE A 213 -0.44 3.14 7.40
C PHE A 213 -0.96 4.22 6.44
N GLY A 214 -2.25 4.20 6.13
CA GLY A 214 -2.86 5.22 5.28
C GLY A 214 -2.71 6.63 5.82
N GLN A 215 -2.84 6.82 7.13
CA GLN A 215 -2.70 8.14 7.77
C GLN A 215 -1.24 8.56 7.97
N SER A 216 -0.29 7.62 7.96
CA SER A 216 1.13 7.90 8.27
C SER A 216 1.75 8.95 7.35
N HIS A 217 1.36 8.99 6.06
CA HIS A 217 1.91 9.92 5.05
C HIS A 217 1.74 11.41 5.42
N SER A 218 0.67 11.75 6.15
CA SER A 218 0.40 13.13 6.58
C SER A 218 1.32 13.59 7.73
N TYR A 219 1.98 12.66 8.39
CA TYR A 219 2.73 12.93 9.63
C TYR A 219 4.20 12.55 9.55
N LEU A 220 4.57 11.58 8.72
CA LEU A 220 5.91 11.04 8.63
C LEU A 220 6.51 11.29 7.25
N TYR A 221 7.82 11.54 7.22
CA TYR A 221 8.54 11.73 5.97
C TYR A 221 8.71 10.39 5.23
N GLU A 222 7.90 10.16 4.22
CA GLU A 222 7.76 8.89 3.52
C GLU A 222 9.09 8.32 2.99
N PRO A 223 10.00 9.08 2.34
CA PRO A 223 11.23 8.52 1.78
C PRO A 223 12.13 7.80 2.78
N THR A 224 12.05 8.13 4.07
CA THR A 224 12.86 7.51 5.14
C THR A 224 12.03 6.69 6.12
N THR A 225 10.71 6.63 5.94
CA THR A 225 9.81 5.82 6.76
C THR A 225 9.66 4.42 6.15
N ARG A 226 9.81 3.39 6.97
CA ARG A 226 9.61 1.99 6.61
C ARG A 226 8.46 1.40 7.42
N LEU A 227 7.47 0.86 6.73
CA LEU A 227 6.25 0.32 7.33
C LEU A 227 6.34 -1.21 7.39
N PHE A 228 6.04 -1.75 8.56
CA PHE A 228 5.97 -3.19 8.84
C PHE A 228 4.62 -3.50 9.46
N GLY A 229 3.89 -4.44 8.87
CA GLY A 229 2.56 -4.84 9.34
C GLY A 229 2.46 -6.33 9.57
N VAL A 230 1.66 -6.72 10.56
CA VAL A 230 1.26 -8.10 10.77
C VAL A 230 -0.25 -8.17 10.78
N GLU A 231 -0.82 -9.12 10.04
CA GLU A 231 -2.26 -9.37 9.99
C GLU A 231 -2.54 -10.86 10.02
N LEU A 232 -3.41 -11.26 10.91
CA LEU A 232 -3.78 -12.66 11.10
C LEU A 232 -4.73 -13.16 10.01
N ASP A 233 -5.72 -12.34 9.65
CA ASP A 233 -6.72 -12.68 8.64
C ASP A 233 -6.11 -12.60 7.24
N SER A 234 -6.13 -13.75 6.54
CA SER A 234 -5.51 -13.87 5.22
C SER A 234 -6.12 -12.92 4.19
N LEU A 235 -7.44 -12.77 4.17
CA LEU A 235 -8.13 -11.94 3.20
C LEU A 235 -7.80 -10.45 3.43
N THR A 236 -7.91 -9.99 4.66
CA THR A 236 -7.58 -8.62 5.07
C THR A 236 -6.11 -8.30 4.80
N GLY A 237 -5.20 -9.21 5.16
CA GLY A 237 -3.76 -9.01 4.92
C GLY A 237 -3.38 -8.97 3.43
N ARG A 238 -4.06 -9.74 2.57
CA ARG A 238 -3.86 -9.69 1.11
C ARG A 238 -4.37 -8.37 0.53
N ILE A 239 -5.49 -7.84 1.01
CA ILE A 239 -5.97 -6.49 0.67
C ILE A 239 -4.94 -5.45 1.09
N ALA A 240 -4.45 -5.51 2.33
CA ALA A 240 -3.44 -4.59 2.84
C ALA A 240 -2.15 -4.59 2.00
N ARG A 241 -1.70 -5.75 1.52
CA ARG A 241 -0.54 -5.85 0.61
C ARG A 241 -0.76 -5.15 -0.72
N GLN A 242 -1.98 -5.11 -1.24
CA GLN A 242 -2.28 -4.38 -2.46
C GLN A 242 -2.41 -2.87 -2.21
N LEU A 243 -2.84 -2.47 -1.03
CA LEU A 243 -2.93 -1.06 -0.63
C LEU A 243 -1.55 -0.47 -0.30
N TYR A 244 -0.69 -1.22 0.39
CA TYR A 244 0.61 -0.72 0.87
C TYR A 244 1.76 -1.53 0.30
N GLN A 245 1.97 -1.40 -1.00
CA GLN A 245 2.88 -2.23 -1.80
C GLN A 245 4.37 -2.01 -1.45
N LYS A 246 4.70 -0.89 -0.81
CA LYS A 246 6.06 -0.60 -0.29
C LYS A 246 6.28 -1.06 1.15
N ALA A 247 5.23 -1.55 1.82
CA ALA A 247 5.33 -2.01 3.20
C ALA A 247 5.74 -3.50 3.28
N ASN A 248 6.41 -3.88 4.36
CA ASN A 248 6.66 -5.28 4.68
C ASN A 248 5.46 -5.80 5.50
N ILE A 249 4.60 -6.59 4.88
CA ILE A 249 3.39 -7.12 5.52
C ILE A 249 3.49 -8.64 5.63
N GLN A 250 3.43 -9.15 6.87
CA GLN A 250 3.37 -10.58 7.17
C GLN A 250 1.93 -10.99 7.48
N ILE A 251 1.42 -11.97 6.74
CA ILE A 251 0.08 -12.52 6.96
C ILE A 251 0.23 -13.74 7.85
N THR A 252 0.15 -13.50 9.15
CA THR A 252 0.34 -14.50 10.21
C THR A 252 -0.10 -13.94 11.56
N GLY A 253 -0.20 -14.78 12.58
CA GLY A 253 -0.34 -14.29 13.95
C GLY A 253 0.93 -13.60 14.44
N PHE A 254 0.77 -12.59 15.29
CA PHE A 254 1.93 -11.85 15.82
C PHE A 254 2.91 -12.76 16.58
N GLU A 255 2.43 -13.88 17.15
CA GLU A 255 3.26 -14.88 17.82
C GLU A 255 4.24 -15.60 16.87
N LYS A 256 3.93 -15.64 15.57
CA LYS A 256 4.72 -16.30 14.53
C LYS A 256 5.44 -15.33 13.61
N ALA A 257 5.21 -14.03 13.78
CA ALA A 257 5.80 -13.02 12.91
C ALA A 257 7.33 -12.99 13.07
N ASP A 258 8.03 -13.02 11.95
CA ASP A 258 9.50 -12.89 11.90
C ASP A 258 9.88 -11.41 11.86
N LEU A 259 10.14 -10.86 13.04
CA LEU A 259 10.44 -9.45 13.25
C LEU A 259 11.69 -9.31 14.14
N PRO A 260 12.62 -8.43 13.77
CA PRO A 260 13.83 -8.21 14.59
C PRO A 260 13.50 -7.56 15.93
N ASP A 261 14.25 -7.95 16.97
CA ASP A 261 14.22 -7.29 18.27
C ASP A 261 14.99 -5.97 18.25
N SER A 262 14.60 -5.03 19.12
CA SER A 262 15.29 -3.73 19.30
C SER A 262 15.44 -2.92 18.00
N PHE A 263 14.45 -2.96 17.13
CA PHE A 263 14.57 -2.44 15.77
C PHE A 263 13.63 -1.26 15.47
N PHE A 264 12.40 -1.29 15.97
CA PHE A 264 11.38 -0.34 15.58
C PHE A 264 11.47 0.97 16.36
N ASP A 265 11.28 2.08 15.67
CA ASP A 265 11.16 3.42 16.26
C ASP A 265 9.79 3.59 16.94
N VAL A 266 8.76 3.08 16.31
CA VAL A 266 7.38 3.15 16.80
C VAL A 266 6.69 1.82 16.59
N VAL A 267 5.93 1.38 17.58
CA VAL A 267 4.90 0.34 17.45
C VAL A 267 3.55 0.99 17.70
N ILE A 268 2.69 1.00 16.69
CA ILE A 268 1.40 1.70 16.70
C ILE A 268 0.28 0.75 16.25
N GLY A 269 -0.92 0.94 16.75
CA GLY A 269 -2.07 0.19 16.26
C GLY A 269 -3.20 0.05 17.28
N ASN A 270 -4.25 -0.63 16.84
CA ASN A 270 -5.35 -1.09 17.70
C ASN A 270 -5.15 -2.58 17.95
N VAL A 271 -4.65 -2.92 19.15
CA VAL A 271 -4.33 -4.31 19.47
C VAL A 271 -5.59 -5.11 19.84
N PRO A 272 -5.63 -6.42 19.56
CA PRO A 272 -6.75 -7.25 19.96
C PRO A 272 -6.89 -7.27 21.48
N PHE A 273 -8.13 -7.32 21.94
CA PHE A 273 -8.46 -7.42 23.36
C PHE A 273 -9.49 -8.52 23.58
N GLY A 274 -9.43 -9.14 24.75
CA GLY A 274 -10.30 -10.27 25.09
C GLY A 274 -9.69 -11.10 26.23
N ASP A 275 -10.46 -12.09 26.67
CA ASP A 275 -10.05 -13.00 27.74
C ASP A 275 -9.51 -14.32 27.18
N TYR A 276 -8.48 -14.20 26.35
CA TYR A 276 -7.77 -15.35 25.77
C TYR A 276 -6.28 -15.07 25.67
N SER A 277 -5.49 -16.10 25.43
CA SER A 277 -4.04 -16.05 25.29
C SER A 277 -3.62 -16.71 24.00
N VAL A 278 -2.46 -16.33 23.48
CA VAL A 278 -1.78 -17.01 22.37
C VAL A 278 -0.63 -17.86 22.89
N VAL A 279 -0.23 -18.86 22.12
CA VAL A 279 0.91 -19.71 22.45
C VAL A 279 2.15 -19.15 21.75
N ASP A 280 3.04 -18.56 22.54
CA ASP A 280 4.35 -18.10 22.11
C ASP A 280 5.40 -18.61 23.13
N PRO A 281 6.34 -19.48 22.72
CA PRO A 281 7.30 -20.10 23.65
C PRO A 281 8.09 -19.08 24.48
N GLN A 282 8.36 -17.90 23.97
CA GLN A 282 9.09 -16.86 24.67
C GLN A 282 8.30 -16.27 25.84
N TYR A 283 6.98 -16.17 25.71
CA TYR A 283 6.09 -15.48 26.67
C TYR A 283 5.17 -16.43 27.47
N ASN A 284 5.09 -17.72 27.11
CA ASN A 284 4.16 -18.67 27.74
C ASN A 284 4.24 -18.72 29.28
N ARG A 285 5.44 -18.54 29.85
CA ARG A 285 5.66 -18.55 31.30
C ARG A 285 4.98 -17.40 32.04
N LEU A 286 4.64 -16.33 31.31
CA LEU A 286 4.08 -15.09 31.87
C LEU A 286 2.55 -15.10 31.86
N HIS A 287 1.93 -16.10 31.23
CA HIS A 287 0.49 -16.28 31.16
C HIS A 287 -0.29 -15.03 30.75
N PHE A 288 0.28 -14.24 29.83
CA PHE A 288 -0.33 -13.01 29.36
C PHE A 288 -1.67 -13.24 28.67
N LYS A 289 -2.65 -12.41 28.95
CA LYS A 289 -3.80 -12.22 28.09
C LYS A 289 -3.37 -11.54 26.78
N ILE A 290 -4.19 -11.63 25.75
CA ILE A 290 -3.83 -11.18 24.40
C ILE A 290 -3.31 -9.73 24.37
N HIS A 291 -3.96 -8.81 25.02
CA HIS A 291 -3.53 -7.40 25.03
C HIS A 291 -2.18 -7.20 25.76
N ASP A 292 -1.94 -7.88 26.91
CA ASP A 292 -0.66 -7.82 27.63
C ASP A 292 0.47 -8.43 26.80
N TYR A 293 0.18 -9.52 26.11
CA TYR A 293 1.11 -10.16 25.20
C TYR A 293 1.56 -9.22 24.08
N PHE A 294 0.61 -8.48 23.46
CA PHE A 294 0.94 -7.51 22.44
C PHE A 294 1.87 -6.40 22.96
N PHE A 295 1.64 -5.90 24.19
CA PHE A 295 2.54 -4.95 24.82
C PHE A 295 3.93 -5.55 25.07
N ALA A 296 4.00 -6.73 25.68
CA ALA A 296 5.27 -7.37 26.03
C ALA A 296 6.14 -7.63 24.80
N LYS A 297 5.56 -8.27 23.76
CA LYS A 297 6.28 -8.55 22.52
C LYS A 297 6.67 -7.27 21.78
N SER A 298 5.83 -6.26 21.78
CA SER A 298 6.14 -4.97 21.15
C SER A 298 7.28 -4.24 21.84
N ILE A 299 7.42 -4.35 23.17
CA ILE A 299 8.56 -3.79 23.92
C ILE A 299 9.87 -4.42 23.44
N ASP A 300 9.90 -5.75 23.24
CA ASP A 300 11.10 -6.43 22.76
C ASP A 300 11.46 -6.03 21.32
N LYS A 301 10.46 -5.66 20.50
CA LYS A 301 10.67 -5.20 19.13
C LYS A 301 11.13 -3.74 19.04
N LEU A 302 10.86 -2.92 20.08
CA LEU A 302 11.29 -1.52 20.11
C LEU A 302 12.80 -1.37 20.32
N ARG A 303 13.42 -0.45 19.59
CA ARG A 303 14.76 0.01 19.91
C ARG A 303 14.76 0.87 21.19
N THR A 304 15.92 1.08 21.78
CA THR A 304 16.09 2.04 22.87
C THR A 304 15.59 3.42 22.44
N GLY A 305 14.69 4.00 23.24
CA GLY A 305 14.04 5.28 22.95
C GLY A 305 12.88 5.21 21.96
N GLY A 306 12.49 4.01 21.54
CA GLY A 306 11.27 3.81 20.73
C GLY A 306 9.99 4.01 21.54
N ILE A 307 8.85 4.16 20.85
CA ILE A 307 7.56 4.49 21.45
C ILE A 307 6.51 3.46 21.05
N ILE A 308 5.68 3.03 22.05
CA ILE A 308 4.43 2.29 21.79
C ILE A 308 3.27 3.28 21.87
N ALA A 309 2.38 3.23 20.88
CA ALA A 309 1.13 3.96 20.86
C ALA A 309 -0.02 3.01 20.47
N PHE A 310 -0.75 2.50 21.46
CA PHE A 310 -1.81 1.52 21.25
C PHE A 310 -3.19 2.03 21.65
N VAL A 311 -4.18 1.69 20.85
CA VAL A 311 -5.59 1.65 21.25
C VAL A 311 -5.81 0.28 21.92
N THR A 312 -6.32 0.28 23.13
CA THR A 312 -6.58 -0.93 23.92
C THR A 312 -7.81 -0.75 24.81
N SER A 313 -8.24 -1.82 25.47
CA SER A 313 -9.34 -1.74 26.43
C SER A 313 -8.90 -1.17 27.77
N SER A 314 -9.83 -0.59 28.56
CA SER A 314 -9.58 -0.11 29.93
C SER A 314 -9.03 -1.19 30.86
N GLY A 315 -9.37 -2.45 30.61
CA GLY A 315 -8.85 -3.60 31.38
C GLY A 315 -7.34 -3.78 31.35
N THR A 316 -6.62 -3.09 30.45
CA THR A 316 -5.15 -3.06 30.44
C THR A 316 -4.59 -2.21 31.58
N LEU A 317 -5.30 -1.15 31.99
CA LEU A 317 -4.86 -0.18 33.00
C LEU A 317 -5.42 -0.46 34.38
N ASP A 318 -6.53 -1.18 34.48
CA ASP A 318 -7.29 -1.40 35.75
C ASP A 318 -6.88 -2.67 36.50
N LYS A 319 -5.76 -3.29 36.12
CA LYS A 319 -5.25 -4.47 36.86
C LYS A 319 -4.69 -4.05 38.22
N LYS A 320 -5.28 -4.65 39.29
CA LYS A 320 -4.75 -4.58 40.65
C LYS A 320 -3.61 -5.58 40.84
#